data_12ce80869ab24ea8980ab0889e8d0539
#
_entry.id   12ce80869ab24ea8980ab0889e8d0539
#
_cell.length_a   1.000
_cell.length_b   1.000
_cell.length_c   1.000
_cell.angle_alpha   90.00
_cell.angle_beta   90.00
_cell.angle_gamma   90.00
#
_symmetry.space_group_name_H-M   'P 1'
#
loop_
_entity.id
_entity.type
_entity.pdbx_description
1 polymer ?
#
loop_
_entity_poly.entity_id
_entity_poly.type
_entity_poly.pdbx_seq_one_letter_code
_entity_poly.pdbx_strand_id
1 'polypeptide(L)'
;MAAENKLSDRQLKALQGKSQTKQRLISDGRGMSARVSKNGAVSFVMFYRLGGRDTSPIWLTLGKYPDMSLKMARDKRDECRAWLAEGIDPRHRIGLITDVSERPVTVKDALDYWLEYYAKPKRRTWEVCEQRFARYIYGRLGDVPLTLCNAAMWVKCFDEVRKTAPVAAGHTFRDVKQALKFCRVRRYAISNELEDFTVMDMGERAQKRDRVLTADEVRDVWYWANTEENNSKLSPVNRVTLVIMMVFGCRGRELRESLWNEWDFKEWIWTVPKEHSKNGREIIRPIPPQIRQWLVNLRAIAEEEGTERLLNGEFAKQTVMSTVGSRFWRKFRHEKSWCLHDLRRVLATNLNDMGVDPHVVEQLLGHTLPGVMGIYNRSQYLAAKLDALTRWVDYLNSLIRSDA
;
A
#
# COMPACT_ATOMS: atom_id res chain seq x y z
N MET A 1 -49.74 21.70 -21.47
CA MET A 1 -48.34 21.78 -20.94
C MET A 1 -48.39 22.32 -19.53
N ALA A 2 -47.72 21.72 -18.58
CA ALA A 2 -47.67 22.26 -17.20
C ALA A 2 -46.89 23.58 -17.21
N ALA A 3 -47.44 24.64 -16.61
CA ALA A 3 -46.79 25.96 -16.57
C ALA A 3 -45.46 25.91 -15.86
N GLU A 4 -44.41 26.37 -16.51
CA GLU A 4 -43.01 26.38 -16.05
C GLU A 4 -42.55 27.79 -15.64
N ASN A 5 -41.53 27.89 -14.79
CA ASN A 5 -40.89 29.16 -14.41
C ASN A 5 -41.83 30.19 -13.76
N LYS A 6 -42.70 29.73 -12.86
CA LYS A 6 -43.72 30.52 -12.22
C LYS A 6 -43.23 31.52 -11.17
N LEU A 7 -42.08 31.24 -10.57
CA LEU A 7 -41.49 32.12 -9.55
C LEU A 7 -40.76 33.31 -10.17
N SER A 8 -40.81 34.43 -9.50
CA SER A 8 -40.00 35.60 -9.81
C SER A 8 -39.10 36.01 -8.64
N ASP A 9 -37.97 36.63 -8.92
CA ASP A 9 -37.04 37.10 -7.89
C ASP A 9 -37.72 38.12 -6.94
N ARG A 10 -38.65 38.95 -7.49
CA ARG A 10 -39.47 39.87 -6.69
C ARG A 10 -40.31 39.13 -5.66
N GLN A 11 -40.89 37.98 -6.00
CA GLN A 11 -41.66 37.17 -5.04
C GLN A 11 -40.78 36.58 -3.98
N LEU A 12 -39.59 36.10 -4.31
CA LEU A 12 -38.64 35.51 -3.37
C LEU A 12 -38.13 36.57 -2.38
N LYS A 13 -37.77 37.77 -2.85
CA LYS A 13 -37.39 38.90 -2.01
C LYS A 13 -38.51 39.32 -1.06
N ALA A 14 -39.76 39.29 -1.53
CA ALA A 14 -40.92 39.65 -0.72
C ALA A 14 -41.20 38.65 0.43
N LEU A 15 -40.74 37.42 0.31
CA LEU A 15 -40.91 36.31 1.27
C LEU A 15 -39.73 36.15 2.21
N GLN A 16 -38.55 36.54 1.81
CA GLN A 16 -37.32 36.39 2.56
C GLN A 16 -37.34 37.25 3.85
N GLY A 17 -36.97 36.63 4.97
CA GLY A 17 -36.92 37.26 6.29
C GLY A 17 -38.29 37.53 6.91
N LYS A 18 -39.39 37.24 6.23
CA LYS A 18 -40.73 37.44 6.78
C LYS A 18 -41.26 36.19 7.46
N SER A 19 -41.55 36.31 8.75
CA SER A 19 -42.15 35.22 9.53
C SER A 19 -43.46 34.77 8.92
N GLN A 20 -43.66 33.43 8.89
CA GLN A 20 -44.83 32.75 8.33
C GLN A 20 -45.52 31.94 9.43
N THR A 21 -46.83 31.82 9.39
CA THR A 21 -47.60 30.98 10.33
C THR A 21 -47.29 29.49 10.14
N LYS A 22 -46.98 29.10 8.90
CA LYS A 22 -46.62 27.71 8.58
C LYS A 22 -45.59 27.67 7.41
N GLN A 23 -44.85 26.58 7.31
CA GLN A 23 -43.99 26.36 6.16
C GLN A 23 -44.83 26.32 4.86
N ARG A 24 -44.33 27.00 3.82
CA ARG A 24 -44.99 27.08 2.51
C ARG A 24 -44.09 26.46 1.41
N LEU A 25 -44.74 25.83 0.45
CA LEU A 25 -44.12 25.37 -0.79
C LEU A 25 -44.78 26.10 -1.95
N ILE A 26 -43.97 26.83 -2.74
CA ILE A 26 -44.43 27.59 -3.90
C ILE A 26 -43.76 27.01 -5.12
N SER A 27 -44.56 26.42 -6.00
CA SER A 27 -44.06 25.67 -7.19
C SER A 27 -43.51 26.63 -8.25
N ASP A 28 -42.34 26.30 -8.81
CA ASP A 28 -41.78 26.95 -9.99
C ASP A 28 -42.06 26.16 -11.30
N GLY A 29 -42.43 24.90 -11.13
CA GLY A 29 -42.63 23.96 -12.27
C GLY A 29 -41.50 22.97 -12.41
N ARG A 30 -41.72 21.93 -13.26
CA ARG A 30 -40.74 20.85 -13.55
C ARG A 30 -40.17 20.17 -12.29
N GLY A 31 -40.98 20.08 -11.21
CA GLY A 31 -40.56 19.45 -9.96
C GLY A 31 -39.83 20.39 -8.99
N MET A 32 -39.52 21.65 -9.35
CA MET A 32 -38.90 22.60 -8.45
C MET A 32 -39.92 23.45 -7.71
N SER A 33 -39.64 23.77 -6.44
CA SER A 33 -40.41 24.66 -5.58
C SER A 33 -39.51 25.51 -4.69
N ALA A 34 -39.95 26.70 -4.31
CA ALA A 34 -39.39 27.45 -3.19
C ALA A 34 -40.06 26.98 -1.89
N ARG A 35 -39.26 26.50 -0.95
CA ARG A 35 -39.69 26.18 0.42
C ARG A 35 -39.39 27.39 1.31
N VAL A 36 -40.44 27.99 1.88
CA VAL A 36 -40.31 29.10 2.82
C VAL A 36 -40.55 28.56 4.23
N SER A 37 -39.55 28.69 5.09
CA SER A 37 -39.64 28.26 6.49
C SER A 37 -40.52 29.22 7.33
N LYS A 38 -40.90 28.84 8.56
CA LYS A 38 -41.60 29.69 9.49
C LYS A 38 -40.84 31.01 9.76
N ASN A 39 -39.52 30.97 9.76
CA ASN A 39 -38.65 32.13 10.02
C ASN A 39 -38.36 32.95 8.75
N GLY A 40 -39.00 32.65 7.63
CA GLY A 40 -38.80 33.37 6.38
C GLY A 40 -37.55 32.97 5.59
N ALA A 41 -36.81 31.92 5.96
CA ALA A 41 -35.71 31.42 5.16
C ALA A 41 -36.28 30.69 3.91
N VAL A 42 -35.74 31.08 2.73
CA VAL A 42 -36.20 30.51 1.46
C VAL A 42 -35.14 29.51 0.93
N SER A 43 -35.58 28.31 0.59
CA SER A 43 -34.73 27.27 -0.02
C SER A 43 -35.35 26.75 -1.29
N PHE A 44 -34.54 26.50 -2.32
CA PHE A 44 -35.00 25.83 -3.53
C PHE A 44 -34.94 24.32 -3.31
N VAL A 45 -36.06 23.64 -3.60
CA VAL A 45 -36.18 22.18 -3.44
C VAL A 45 -36.74 21.56 -4.71
N MET A 46 -36.26 20.36 -5.02
CA MET A 46 -36.74 19.58 -6.16
C MET A 46 -37.42 18.29 -5.66
N PHE A 47 -38.55 17.99 -6.25
CA PHE A 47 -39.31 16.77 -6.01
C PHE A 47 -39.17 15.83 -7.21
N TYR A 48 -38.80 14.56 -6.96
CA TYR A 48 -38.73 13.53 -7.99
C TYR A 48 -38.98 12.13 -7.41
N ARG A 49 -39.09 11.11 -8.29
CA ARG A 49 -39.21 9.71 -7.94
C ARG A 49 -38.24 8.87 -8.77
N LEU A 50 -37.64 7.85 -8.19
CA LEU A 50 -36.82 6.86 -8.86
C LEU A 50 -37.67 5.60 -9.08
N GLY A 51 -37.80 5.14 -10.33
CA GLY A 51 -38.51 3.89 -10.65
C GLY A 51 -40.04 4.02 -10.83
N GLY A 52 -40.58 5.22 -11.12
CA GLY A 52 -41.97 5.40 -11.51
C GLY A 52 -42.89 5.90 -10.41
N ARG A 53 -44.25 5.88 -10.71
CA ARG A 53 -45.26 6.53 -9.85
C ARG A 53 -45.48 5.85 -8.49
N ASP A 54 -45.15 4.58 -8.39
CA ASP A 54 -45.37 3.74 -7.20
C ASP A 54 -44.27 3.83 -6.18
N THR A 55 -43.19 4.56 -6.48
CA THR A 55 -42.08 4.73 -5.54
C THR A 55 -42.26 5.93 -4.64
N SER A 56 -41.65 5.90 -3.45
CA SER A 56 -41.69 7.02 -2.49
C SER A 56 -41.08 8.29 -3.08
N PRO A 57 -41.75 9.45 -2.87
CA PRO A 57 -41.23 10.73 -3.35
C PRO A 57 -39.95 11.15 -2.60
N ILE A 58 -39.03 11.74 -3.36
CA ILE A 58 -37.77 12.24 -2.84
C ILE A 58 -37.73 13.76 -2.98
N TRP A 59 -37.36 14.43 -1.88
CA TRP A 59 -37.15 15.88 -1.83
C TRP A 59 -35.67 16.18 -1.74
N LEU A 60 -35.15 16.93 -2.69
CA LEU A 60 -33.76 17.34 -2.77
C LEU A 60 -33.66 18.85 -2.61
N THR A 61 -32.84 19.35 -1.68
CA THR A 61 -32.56 20.77 -1.56
C THR A 61 -31.45 21.16 -2.54
N LEU A 62 -31.76 22.10 -3.42
CA LEU A 62 -30.83 22.59 -4.45
C LEU A 62 -29.90 23.68 -3.91
N GLY A 63 -30.42 24.56 -3.04
CA GLY A 63 -29.69 25.65 -2.43
C GLY A 63 -30.60 26.62 -1.66
N LYS A 64 -30.01 27.66 -1.07
CA LYS A 64 -30.71 28.68 -0.29
C LYS A 64 -30.70 30.03 -1.03
N TYR A 65 -31.80 30.77 -0.96
CA TYR A 65 -31.88 32.14 -1.42
C TYR A 65 -31.48 33.10 -0.26
N PRO A 66 -30.65 34.16 -0.49
CA PRO A 66 -30.20 34.70 -1.76
C PRO A 66 -28.88 34.10 -2.27
N ASP A 67 -28.19 33.21 -1.52
CA ASP A 67 -26.88 32.64 -1.88
C ASP A 67 -26.91 31.96 -3.25
N MET A 68 -28.06 31.37 -3.59
CA MET A 68 -28.36 30.83 -4.93
C MET A 68 -29.44 31.69 -5.57
N SER A 69 -29.20 32.20 -6.78
CA SER A 69 -30.21 32.94 -7.55
C SER A 69 -31.26 31.96 -8.13
N LEU A 70 -32.45 32.52 -8.46
CA LEU A 70 -33.51 31.74 -9.09
C LEU A 70 -33.07 31.11 -10.42
N LYS A 71 -32.21 31.78 -11.21
CA LYS A 71 -31.63 31.26 -12.43
C LYS A 71 -30.75 30.05 -12.14
N MET A 72 -29.79 30.18 -11.20
CA MET A 72 -28.91 29.07 -10.79
C MET A 72 -29.71 27.87 -10.27
N ALA A 73 -30.80 28.09 -9.53
CA ALA A 73 -31.66 27.02 -9.05
C ALA A 73 -32.36 26.27 -10.20
N ARG A 74 -32.79 26.99 -11.24
CA ARG A 74 -33.35 26.38 -12.45
C ARG A 74 -32.35 25.60 -13.25
N ASP A 75 -31.15 26.15 -13.44
CA ASP A 75 -30.06 25.47 -14.14
C ASP A 75 -29.71 24.15 -13.41
N LYS A 76 -29.62 24.20 -12.09
CA LYS A 76 -29.33 23.01 -11.25
C LYS A 76 -30.49 21.99 -11.27
N ARG A 77 -31.74 22.44 -11.31
CA ARG A 77 -32.89 21.55 -11.52
C ARG A 77 -32.78 20.82 -12.85
N ASP A 78 -32.43 21.53 -13.92
CA ASP A 78 -32.37 20.94 -15.25
C ASP A 78 -31.19 19.95 -15.39
N GLU A 79 -30.07 20.23 -14.75
CA GLU A 79 -28.96 19.30 -14.57
C GLU A 79 -29.39 18.03 -13.82
N CYS A 80 -30.09 18.16 -12.69
CA CYS A 80 -30.63 17.01 -11.96
C CYS A 80 -31.62 16.18 -12.80
N ARG A 81 -32.41 16.83 -13.64
CA ARG A 81 -33.33 16.14 -14.55
C ARG A 81 -32.64 15.38 -15.68
N ALA A 82 -31.51 15.91 -16.18
CA ALA A 82 -30.69 15.21 -17.13
C ALA A 82 -30.13 13.91 -16.51
N TRP A 83 -29.59 13.96 -15.27
CA TRP A 83 -29.13 12.78 -14.57
C TRP A 83 -30.23 11.75 -14.29
N LEU A 84 -31.44 12.22 -13.94
CA LEU A 84 -32.59 11.32 -13.77
C LEU A 84 -32.98 10.61 -15.09
N ALA A 85 -32.87 11.30 -16.22
CA ALA A 85 -33.11 10.69 -17.53
C ALA A 85 -32.06 9.63 -17.91
N GLU A 86 -30.82 9.77 -17.37
CA GLU A 86 -29.74 8.79 -17.47
C GLU A 86 -29.85 7.66 -16.43
N GLY A 87 -30.89 7.66 -15.59
CA GLY A 87 -31.06 6.68 -14.50
C GLY A 87 -30.19 6.93 -13.27
N ILE A 88 -29.58 8.11 -13.17
CA ILE A 88 -28.70 8.50 -12.06
C ILE A 88 -29.50 9.31 -11.03
N ASP A 89 -29.44 8.89 -9.76
CA ASP A 89 -30.04 9.66 -8.66
C ASP A 89 -29.22 10.94 -8.39
N PRO A 90 -29.82 12.15 -8.53
CA PRO A 90 -29.12 13.43 -8.25
C PRO A 90 -28.53 13.53 -6.85
N ARG A 91 -29.10 12.84 -5.85
CA ARG A 91 -28.53 12.81 -4.50
C ARG A 91 -27.12 12.24 -4.47
N HIS A 92 -26.81 11.31 -5.36
CA HIS A 92 -25.49 10.70 -5.45
C HIS A 92 -24.44 11.69 -6.00
N ARG A 93 -24.86 12.71 -6.77
CA ARG A 93 -23.97 13.75 -7.28
C ARG A 93 -23.99 15.03 -6.44
N ILE A 94 -25.14 15.47 -5.97
CA ILE A 94 -25.26 16.68 -5.14
C ILE A 94 -24.85 16.43 -3.68
N GLY A 95 -25.21 15.28 -3.07
CA GLY A 95 -24.86 14.95 -1.70
C GLY A 95 -23.37 14.77 -1.45
N LEU A 96 -22.58 14.56 -2.52
CA LEU A 96 -21.12 14.54 -2.44
C LEU A 96 -20.49 15.94 -2.37
N ILE A 97 -21.27 16.97 -2.65
CA ILE A 97 -20.82 18.39 -2.63
C ILE A 97 -21.20 19.08 -1.32
N THR A 98 -22.18 18.54 -0.55
CA THR A 98 -22.85 19.31 0.51
C THR A 98 -22.47 18.98 1.95
N ASP A 99 -21.67 17.95 2.23
CA ASP A 99 -21.49 17.53 3.63
C ASP A 99 -20.10 17.74 4.25
N VAL A 100 -19.10 18.21 3.51
CA VAL A 100 -17.78 18.50 4.12
C VAL A 100 -17.12 19.70 3.46
N SER A 101 -17.23 20.85 4.06
CA SER A 101 -16.58 22.14 3.74
C SER A 101 -17.16 22.96 2.59
N GLU A 102 -17.12 24.28 2.75
CA GLU A 102 -17.53 25.31 1.77
C GLU A 102 -16.67 25.31 0.49
N ARG A 103 -15.65 24.46 0.40
CA ARG A 103 -14.76 24.31 -0.78
C ARG A 103 -14.90 22.92 -1.43
N PRO A 104 -14.69 22.83 -2.76
CA PRO A 104 -14.67 21.55 -3.46
C PRO A 104 -13.56 20.62 -2.91
N VAL A 105 -13.84 19.33 -2.81
CA VAL A 105 -12.83 18.33 -2.46
C VAL A 105 -11.71 18.35 -3.51
N THR A 106 -10.48 18.56 -3.09
CA THR A 106 -9.30 18.56 -3.96
C THR A 106 -8.76 17.16 -4.13
N VAL A 107 -7.84 16.98 -5.10
CA VAL A 107 -7.09 15.74 -5.25
C VAL A 107 -6.37 15.37 -3.97
N LYS A 108 -5.74 16.34 -3.30
CA LYS A 108 -5.05 16.13 -2.02
C LYS A 108 -6.01 15.66 -0.94
N ASP A 109 -7.16 16.30 -0.78
CA ASP A 109 -8.17 15.90 0.22
C ASP A 109 -8.63 14.44 0.00
N ALA A 110 -8.82 14.02 -1.25
CA ALA A 110 -9.22 12.65 -1.58
C ALA A 110 -8.12 11.62 -1.24
N LEU A 111 -6.87 11.93 -1.53
CA LEU A 111 -5.74 11.05 -1.23
C LEU A 111 -5.46 10.99 0.28
N ASP A 112 -5.53 12.12 0.99
CA ASP A 112 -5.39 12.19 2.45
C ASP A 112 -6.51 11.43 3.16
N TYR A 113 -7.76 11.51 2.67
CA TYR A 113 -8.88 10.73 3.18
C TYR A 113 -8.62 9.22 3.06
N TRP A 114 -8.10 8.76 1.92
CA TRP A 114 -7.73 7.36 1.76
C TRP A 114 -6.55 6.96 2.66
N LEU A 115 -5.54 7.82 2.79
CA LEU A 115 -4.42 7.58 3.70
C LEU A 115 -4.92 7.36 5.12
N GLU A 116 -5.79 8.24 5.62
CA GLU A 116 -6.28 8.20 7.00
C GLU A 116 -7.18 6.99 7.27
N TYR A 117 -8.18 6.77 6.42
CA TYR A 117 -9.23 5.79 6.70
C TYR A 117 -8.99 4.39 6.10
N TYR A 118 -7.98 4.24 5.25
CA TYR A 118 -7.63 2.95 4.65
C TYR A 118 -6.16 2.58 4.81
N ALA A 119 -5.23 3.43 4.39
CA ALA A 119 -3.83 3.05 4.31
C ALA A 119 -3.21 2.90 5.71
N LYS A 120 -3.34 3.90 6.58
CA LYS A 120 -2.82 3.86 7.96
C LYS A 120 -3.34 2.65 8.74
N PRO A 121 -4.66 2.34 8.77
CA PRO A 121 -5.15 1.18 9.51
C PRO A 121 -4.78 -0.18 8.90
N LYS A 122 -4.55 -0.27 7.58
CA LYS A 122 -4.44 -1.57 6.89
C LYS A 122 -3.09 -1.86 6.26
N ARG A 123 -2.24 -0.85 6.04
CA ARG A 123 -0.96 -1.01 5.37
C ARG A 123 0.19 -0.66 6.31
N ARG A 124 1.07 -1.61 6.56
CA ARG A 124 2.30 -1.36 7.33
C ARG A 124 3.26 -0.33 6.72
N THR A 125 3.15 -0.10 5.41
CA THR A 125 4.01 0.83 4.65
C THR A 125 3.22 2.01 4.10
N TRP A 126 2.24 2.51 4.87
CA TRP A 126 1.42 3.65 4.48
C TRP A 126 2.25 4.92 4.27
N GLU A 127 3.33 5.11 5.03
CA GLU A 127 4.25 6.25 4.89
C GLU A 127 4.86 6.30 3.49
N VAL A 128 5.13 5.15 2.87
CA VAL A 128 5.66 5.09 1.50
C VAL A 128 4.61 5.58 0.49
N CYS A 129 3.32 5.35 0.74
CA CYS A 129 2.25 5.87 -0.10
C CYS A 129 2.16 7.40 0.05
N GLU A 130 2.19 7.91 1.28
CA GLU A 130 2.17 9.33 1.59
C GLU A 130 3.36 10.06 0.96
N GLN A 131 4.59 9.55 1.13
CA GLN A 131 5.79 10.12 0.52
C GLN A 131 5.71 10.16 -1.02
N ARG A 132 5.11 9.14 -1.65
CA ARG A 132 4.90 9.13 -3.10
C ARG A 132 3.89 10.18 -3.53
N PHE A 133 2.78 10.34 -2.80
CA PHE A 133 1.79 11.38 -3.08
C PHE A 133 2.39 12.76 -2.92
N ALA A 134 3.12 13.01 -1.82
CA ALA A 134 3.81 14.27 -1.59
C ALA A 134 4.82 14.59 -2.71
N ARG A 135 5.61 13.60 -3.11
CA ARG A 135 6.68 13.79 -4.10
C ARG A 135 6.15 13.96 -5.54
N TYR A 136 5.13 13.21 -5.91
CA TYR A 136 4.73 13.07 -7.32
C TYR A 136 3.39 13.72 -7.67
N ILE A 137 2.47 13.85 -6.72
CA ILE A 137 1.09 14.28 -6.98
C ILE A 137 0.78 15.65 -6.39
N TYR A 138 1.07 15.87 -5.10
CA TYR A 138 0.57 17.07 -4.42
C TYR A 138 1.05 18.37 -5.03
N GLY A 139 2.32 18.49 -5.38
CA GLY A 139 2.85 19.70 -6.02
C GLY A 139 2.36 19.96 -7.45
N ARG A 140 1.68 18.98 -8.09
CA ARG A 140 1.19 19.09 -9.47
C ARG A 140 -0.33 19.22 -9.55
N LEU A 141 -1.03 18.41 -8.80
CA LEU A 141 -2.49 18.26 -8.86
C LEU A 141 -3.18 18.44 -7.51
N GLY A 142 -2.42 18.54 -6.41
CA GLY A 142 -2.98 18.50 -5.05
C GLY A 142 -4.11 19.49 -4.81
N ASP A 143 -3.97 20.72 -5.25
CA ASP A 143 -4.93 21.80 -5.03
C ASP A 143 -6.05 21.84 -6.09
N VAL A 144 -5.96 20.99 -7.11
CA VAL A 144 -6.99 20.93 -8.16
C VAL A 144 -8.26 20.29 -7.59
N PRO A 145 -9.43 20.93 -7.73
CA PRO A 145 -10.70 20.29 -7.41
C PRO A 145 -10.84 18.95 -8.15
N LEU A 146 -11.18 17.88 -7.43
CA LEU A 146 -11.22 16.54 -8.01
C LEU A 146 -12.20 16.44 -9.19
N THR A 147 -13.29 17.19 -9.14
CA THR A 147 -14.29 17.28 -10.21
C THR A 147 -13.78 17.95 -11.50
N LEU A 148 -12.70 18.74 -11.40
CA LEU A 148 -12.05 19.41 -12.53
C LEU A 148 -10.79 18.68 -13.01
N CYS A 149 -10.29 17.73 -12.22
CA CYS A 149 -9.09 16.96 -12.54
C CYS A 149 -9.45 15.83 -13.52
N ASN A 150 -9.39 16.14 -14.80
CA ASN A 150 -9.73 15.21 -15.88
C ASN A 150 -8.58 14.24 -16.22
N ALA A 151 -8.88 13.24 -17.05
CA ALA A 151 -7.92 12.22 -17.48
C ALA A 151 -6.63 12.81 -18.09
N ALA A 152 -6.75 13.86 -18.92
CA ALA A 152 -5.59 14.48 -19.55
C ALA A 152 -4.60 15.10 -18.53
N MET A 153 -5.12 15.67 -17.45
CA MET A 153 -4.28 16.22 -16.37
C MET A 153 -3.54 15.09 -15.62
N TRP A 154 -4.21 13.97 -15.36
CA TRP A 154 -3.58 12.80 -14.76
C TRP A 154 -2.49 12.21 -15.67
N VAL A 155 -2.79 12.01 -16.95
CA VAL A 155 -1.83 11.49 -17.95
C VAL A 155 -0.59 12.38 -17.97
N LYS A 156 -0.75 13.71 -18.11
CA LYS A 156 0.37 14.65 -18.10
C LYS A 156 1.21 14.53 -16.83
N CYS A 157 0.56 14.43 -15.67
CA CYS A 157 1.25 14.28 -14.40
C CYS A 157 2.09 12.99 -14.35
N PHE A 158 1.51 11.86 -14.75
CA PHE A 158 2.22 10.58 -14.74
C PHE A 158 3.29 10.47 -15.81
N ASP A 159 3.12 11.07 -16.98
CA ASP A 159 4.15 11.15 -18.03
C ASP A 159 5.41 11.88 -17.54
N GLU A 160 5.23 12.96 -16.79
CA GLU A 160 6.36 13.66 -16.18
C GLU A 160 7.10 12.81 -15.15
N VAL A 161 6.38 12.09 -14.30
CA VAL A 161 6.96 11.17 -13.30
C VAL A 161 7.65 10.00 -13.99
N ARG A 162 7.04 9.46 -15.05
CA ARG A 162 7.55 8.31 -15.82
C ARG A 162 8.93 8.58 -16.44
N LYS A 163 9.20 9.81 -16.89
CA LYS A 163 10.50 10.19 -17.46
C LYS A 163 11.68 9.93 -16.52
N THR A 164 11.48 10.08 -15.22
CA THR A 164 12.56 9.98 -14.22
C THR A 164 12.42 8.75 -13.30
N ALA A 165 11.20 8.26 -13.10
CA ALA A 165 10.91 7.19 -12.14
C ALA A 165 9.73 6.31 -12.60
N PRO A 166 9.86 5.54 -13.70
CA PRO A 166 8.76 4.82 -14.34
C PRO A 166 8.09 3.79 -13.42
N VAL A 167 8.85 3.06 -12.63
CA VAL A 167 8.32 2.09 -11.66
C VAL A 167 7.61 2.79 -10.50
N ALA A 168 8.13 3.91 -10.04
CA ALA A 168 7.47 4.69 -8.99
C ALA A 168 6.17 5.32 -9.50
N ALA A 169 6.11 5.76 -10.76
CA ALA A 169 4.89 6.20 -11.43
C ALA A 169 3.82 5.10 -11.40
N GLY A 170 4.16 3.88 -11.81
CA GLY A 170 3.25 2.73 -11.79
C GLY A 170 2.74 2.37 -10.37
N HIS A 171 3.60 2.45 -9.37
CA HIS A 171 3.18 2.25 -7.97
C HIS A 171 2.26 3.36 -7.48
N THR A 172 2.60 4.62 -7.78
CA THR A 172 1.80 5.80 -7.40
C THR A 172 0.43 5.77 -8.07
N PHE A 173 0.38 5.45 -9.37
CA PHE A 173 -0.86 5.30 -10.10
C PHE A 173 -1.80 4.27 -9.46
N ARG A 174 -1.28 3.09 -9.12
CA ARG A 174 -2.07 2.04 -8.47
C ARG A 174 -2.66 2.51 -7.14
N ASP A 175 -1.86 3.25 -6.34
CA ASP A 175 -2.31 3.77 -5.06
C ASP A 175 -3.35 4.88 -5.24
N VAL A 176 -3.16 5.81 -6.21
CA VAL A 176 -4.14 6.85 -6.57
C VAL A 176 -5.44 6.23 -7.05
N LYS A 177 -5.39 5.28 -7.99
CA LYS A 177 -6.59 4.59 -8.50
C LYS A 177 -7.36 3.90 -7.38
N GLN A 178 -6.66 3.25 -6.44
CA GLN A 178 -7.29 2.65 -5.26
C GLN A 178 -7.91 3.71 -4.34
N ALA A 179 -7.24 4.85 -4.15
CA ALA A 179 -7.74 5.94 -3.32
C ALA A 179 -9.03 6.55 -3.88
N LEU A 180 -9.06 6.83 -5.18
CA LEU A 180 -10.24 7.35 -5.86
C LEU A 180 -11.42 6.37 -5.81
N LYS A 181 -11.15 5.07 -6.03
CA LYS A 181 -12.17 4.02 -5.86
C LYS A 181 -12.70 3.96 -4.42
N PHE A 182 -11.84 4.08 -3.43
CA PHE A 182 -12.23 4.08 -2.01
C PHE A 182 -13.11 5.28 -1.67
N CYS A 183 -12.72 6.50 -2.12
CA CYS A 183 -13.51 7.71 -1.93
C CYS A 183 -14.90 7.58 -2.55
N ARG A 184 -14.99 7.03 -3.76
CA ARG A 184 -16.26 6.80 -4.46
C ARG A 184 -17.16 5.82 -3.71
N VAL A 185 -16.61 4.66 -3.30
CA VAL A 185 -17.38 3.64 -2.55
C VAL A 185 -17.92 4.21 -1.24
N ARG A 186 -17.15 5.06 -0.56
CA ARG A 186 -17.54 5.74 0.67
C ARG A 186 -18.36 7.02 0.44
N ARG A 187 -18.64 7.37 -0.80
CA ARG A 187 -19.38 8.58 -1.19
C ARG A 187 -18.74 9.89 -0.68
N TYR A 188 -17.43 9.87 -0.46
CA TYR A 188 -16.68 11.06 -0.06
C TYR A 188 -16.40 11.99 -1.24
N ALA A 189 -15.97 11.44 -2.37
CA ALA A 189 -15.75 12.17 -3.62
C ALA A 189 -15.86 11.21 -4.80
N ILE A 190 -16.22 11.72 -5.99
CA ILE A 190 -16.33 10.92 -7.21
C ILE A 190 -15.31 11.40 -8.25
N SER A 191 -14.53 10.46 -8.75
CA SER A 191 -13.76 10.59 -9.99
C SER A 191 -13.65 9.20 -10.62
N ASN A 192 -13.97 9.11 -11.90
CA ASN A 192 -13.86 7.89 -12.72
C ASN A 192 -12.74 8.03 -13.76
N GLU A 193 -12.04 9.16 -13.77
CA GLU A 193 -11.07 9.55 -14.79
C GLU A 193 -9.92 8.56 -15.01
N LEU A 194 -9.64 7.70 -14.02
CA LEU A 194 -8.56 6.72 -14.08
C LEU A 194 -9.07 5.27 -14.24
N GLU A 195 -10.37 5.03 -14.40
CA GLU A 195 -10.91 3.66 -14.39
C GLU A 195 -10.40 2.79 -15.53
N ASP A 196 -10.33 3.34 -16.73
CA ASP A 196 -9.94 2.60 -17.93
C ASP A 196 -8.42 2.45 -18.08
N PHE A 197 -7.63 3.22 -17.31
CA PHE A 197 -6.18 3.15 -17.38
C PHE A 197 -5.60 1.98 -16.57
N THR A 198 -4.51 1.43 -17.09
CA THR A 198 -3.70 0.39 -16.44
C THR A 198 -2.39 0.96 -15.92
N VAL A 199 -1.63 0.14 -15.17
CA VAL A 199 -0.30 0.54 -14.70
C VAL A 199 0.65 0.82 -15.86
N MET A 200 0.50 0.11 -16.98
CA MET A 200 1.40 0.27 -18.15
C MET A 200 1.15 1.56 -18.92
N ASP A 201 -0.05 2.12 -18.82
CA ASP A 201 -0.37 3.41 -19.44
C ASP A 201 0.27 4.57 -18.68
N MET A 202 0.39 4.47 -17.35
CA MET A 202 0.82 5.55 -16.46
C MET A 202 2.24 5.39 -15.91
N GLY A 203 2.84 4.21 -16.07
CA GLY A 203 4.17 3.90 -15.55
C GLY A 203 4.63 2.51 -15.95
N GLU A 204 5.45 1.90 -15.11
CA GLU A 204 5.95 0.55 -15.35
C GLU A 204 5.75 -0.35 -14.14
N ARG A 205 5.67 -1.65 -14.40
CA ARG A 205 5.76 -2.65 -13.33
C ARG A 205 7.22 -2.89 -12.99
N ALA A 206 7.53 -3.04 -11.69
CA ALA A 206 8.84 -3.51 -11.29
C ALA A 206 9.10 -4.87 -11.95
N GLN A 207 10.21 -4.97 -12.66
CA GLN A 207 10.64 -6.24 -13.22
C GLN A 207 10.98 -7.20 -12.08
N LYS A 208 10.57 -8.45 -12.22
CA LYS A 208 10.99 -9.50 -11.30
C LYS A 208 12.48 -9.74 -11.55
N ARG A 209 13.27 -9.64 -10.49
CA ARG A 209 14.65 -10.09 -10.56
C ARG A 209 14.64 -11.63 -10.55
N ASP A 210 15.42 -12.23 -11.43
CA ASP A 210 15.65 -13.67 -11.56
C ASP A 210 17.10 -14.07 -11.24
N ARG A 211 17.89 -13.10 -10.78
CA ARG A 211 19.31 -13.26 -10.48
C ARG A 211 19.54 -14.34 -9.41
N VAL A 212 20.33 -15.36 -9.75
CA VAL A 212 20.95 -16.30 -8.83
C VAL A 212 22.47 -16.08 -8.93
N LEU A 213 23.18 -16.04 -7.81
CA LEU A 213 24.63 -15.90 -7.78
C LEU A 213 25.26 -17.19 -8.28
N THR A 214 26.41 -17.05 -8.99
CA THR A 214 27.22 -18.20 -9.40
C THR A 214 27.90 -18.85 -8.20
N ALA A 215 28.44 -20.07 -8.36
CA ALA A 215 29.17 -20.74 -7.29
C ALA A 215 30.37 -19.93 -6.80
N ASP A 216 31.11 -19.30 -7.71
CA ASP A 216 32.22 -18.41 -7.36
C ASP A 216 31.79 -17.19 -6.56
N GLU A 217 30.69 -16.55 -6.97
CA GLU A 217 30.13 -15.42 -6.22
C GLU A 217 29.62 -15.84 -4.82
N VAL A 218 29.02 -17.02 -4.71
CA VAL A 218 28.60 -17.62 -3.44
C VAL A 218 29.80 -17.91 -2.55
N ARG A 219 30.88 -18.52 -3.13
CA ARG A 219 32.15 -18.76 -2.45
C ARG A 219 32.72 -17.45 -1.89
N ASP A 220 32.82 -16.43 -2.71
CA ASP A 220 33.36 -15.13 -2.30
C ASP A 220 32.58 -14.51 -1.14
N VAL A 221 31.25 -14.50 -1.22
CA VAL A 221 30.38 -13.98 -0.14
C VAL A 221 30.56 -14.79 1.15
N TRP A 222 30.62 -16.14 1.04
CA TRP A 222 30.77 -17.02 2.19
C TRP A 222 32.17 -16.90 2.81
N TYR A 223 33.22 -16.85 2.00
CA TYR A 223 34.60 -16.63 2.44
C TYR A 223 34.72 -15.32 3.22
N TRP A 224 34.23 -14.20 2.66
CA TRP A 224 34.29 -12.92 3.34
C TRP A 224 33.47 -12.88 4.64
N ALA A 225 32.40 -13.64 4.74
CA ALA A 225 31.59 -13.71 5.93
C ALA A 225 32.21 -14.56 7.07
N ASN A 226 33.07 -15.55 6.72
CA ASN A 226 33.57 -16.53 7.69
C ASN A 226 35.09 -16.43 8.01
N THR A 227 35.89 -15.76 7.20
CA THR A 227 37.35 -15.71 7.39
C THR A 227 37.74 -14.57 8.32
N GLU A 228 38.52 -14.86 9.37
CA GLU A 228 38.97 -13.88 10.35
C GLU A 228 39.90 -12.81 9.76
N GLU A 229 40.75 -13.17 8.80
CA GLU A 229 41.61 -12.24 8.06
C GLU A 229 40.87 -11.08 7.40
N ASN A 230 39.58 -11.28 7.11
CA ASN A 230 38.72 -10.29 6.47
C ASN A 230 37.86 -9.49 7.47
N ASN A 231 38.01 -9.69 8.79
CA ASN A 231 37.25 -8.99 9.81
C ASN A 231 37.36 -7.46 9.70
N SER A 232 38.52 -6.94 9.25
CA SER A 232 38.72 -5.50 9.05
C SER A 232 37.96 -4.93 7.84
N LYS A 233 37.53 -5.77 6.90
CA LYS A 233 36.84 -5.35 5.67
C LYS A 233 35.31 -5.38 5.72
N LEU A 234 34.76 -6.16 6.65
CA LEU A 234 33.31 -6.18 6.92
C LEU A 234 33.06 -5.79 8.38
N SER A 235 32.13 -4.87 8.61
CA SER A 235 31.68 -4.61 9.98
C SER A 235 31.04 -5.86 10.58
N PRO A 236 31.10 -6.08 11.91
CA PRO A 236 30.48 -7.24 12.57
C PRO A 236 29.03 -7.47 12.15
N VAL A 237 28.24 -6.41 12.08
CA VAL A 237 26.83 -6.46 11.68
C VAL A 237 26.63 -6.92 10.23
N ASN A 238 27.51 -6.49 9.32
CA ASN A 238 27.46 -6.95 7.92
C ASN A 238 27.79 -8.44 7.83
N ARG A 239 28.75 -8.92 8.62
CA ARG A 239 29.11 -10.32 8.72
C ARG A 239 27.93 -11.15 9.23
N VAL A 240 27.32 -10.77 10.34
CA VAL A 240 26.12 -11.44 10.87
C VAL A 240 25.01 -11.45 9.83
N THR A 241 24.77 -10.32 9.17
CA THR A 241 23.77 -10.22 8.11
C THR A 241 24.00 -11.24 6.99
N LEU A 242 25.23 -11.33 6.48
CA LEU A 242 25.56 -12.24 5.39
C LEU A 242 25.44 -13.72 5.83
N VAL A 243 26.02 -14.09 6.98
CA VAL A 243 25.96 -15.48 7.49
C VAL A 243 24.51 -15.92 7.68
N ILE A 244 23.70 -15.15 8.38
CA ILE A 244 22.31 -15.53 8.67
C ILE A 244 21.47 -15.58 7.39
N MET A 245 21.66 -14.64 6.47
CA MET A 245 20.92 -14.66 5.21
C MET A 245 21.35 -15.79 4.28
N MET A 246 22.63 -16.14 4.25
CA MET A 246 23.12 -17.28 3.45
C MET A 246 22.64 -18.61 4.04
N VAL A 247 22.74 -18.78 5.36
CA VAL A 247 22.35 -20.05 6.00
C VAL A 247 20.85 -20.30 5.93
N PHE A 248 20.04 -19.30 6.29
CA PHE A 248 18.59 -19.50 6.46
C PHE A 248 17.73 -18.96 5.31
N GLY A 249 18.28 -18.20 4.38
CA GLY A 249 17.51 -17.56 3.32
C GLY A 249 16.36 -16.71 3.86
N CYS A 250 16.49 -16.15 5.06
CA CYS A 250 15.44 -15.38 5.72
C CYS A 250 15.17 -14.05 4.98
N ARG A 251 14.01 -13.43 5.24
CA ARG A 251 13.76 -12.08 4.74
C ARG A 251 14.50 -11.05 5.59
N GLY A 252 14.94 -9.97 4.96
CA GLY A 252 15.64 -8.90 5.66
C GLY A 252 14.90 -8.35 6.88
N ARG A 253 13.56 -8.39 6.90
CA ARG A 253 12.77 -8.03 8.06
C ARG A 253 12.88 -9.03 9.19
N GLU A 254 12.82 -10.33 8.90
CA GLU A 254 12.94 -11.42 9.88
C GLU A 254 14.26 -11.28 10.64
N LEU A 255 15.35 -11.00 9.92
CA LEU A 255 16.66 -10.77 10.50
C LEU A 255 16.76 -9.47 11.31
N ARG A 256 16.28 -8.37 10.72
CA ARG A 256 16.38 -7.03 11.30
C ARG A 256 15.59 -6.85 12.60
N GLU A 257 14.46 -7.53 12.71
CA GLU A 257 13.58 -7.48 13.88
C GLU A 257 13.87 -8.61 14.89
N SER A 258 14.80 -9.54 14.55
CA SER A 258 15.11 -10.70 15.39
C SER A 258 15.63 -10.32 16.75
N LEU A 259 15.07 -10.97 17.78
CA LEU A 259 15.46 -10.86 19.17
C LEU A 259 16.11 -12.17 19.64
N TRP A 260 17.02 -12.08 20.60
CA TRP A 260 17.70 -13.26 21.14
C TRP A 260 16.77 -14.29 21.79
N ASN A 261 15.62 -13.88 22.31
CA ASN A 261 14.62 -14.79 22.86
C ASN A 261 13.88 -15.62 21.80
N GLU A 262 14.06 -15.33 20.50
CA GLU A 262 13.57 -16.14 19.40
C GLU A 262 14.47 -17.37 19.11
N TRP A 263 15.69 -17.37 19.68
CA TRP A 263 16.71 -18.40 19.45
C TRP A 263 16.79 -19.34 20.64
N ASP A 264 16.24 -20.55 20.48
CA ASP A 264 16.34 -21.60 21.48
C ASP A 264 17.67 -22.36 21.31
N PHE A 265 18.60 -22.13 22.24
CA PHE A 265 19.94 -22.75 22.25
C PHE A 265 19.92 -24.15 22.85
N LYS A 266 18.82 -24.59 23.46
CA LYS A 266 18.67 -25.96 23.97
C LYS A 266 18.19 -26.88 22.85
N GLU A 267 17.11 -26.47 22.14
CA GLU A 267 16.54 -27.24 21.04
C GLU A 267 17.18 -26.90 19.70
N TRP A 268 18.03 -25.91 19.63
CA TRP A 268 18.68 -25.39 18.43
C TRP A 268 17.70 -24.99 17.34
N ILE A 269 16.77 -24.13 17.72
CA ILE A 269 15.69 -23.63 16.86
C ILE A 269 15.65 -22.10 16.87
N TRP A 270 15.50 -21.52 15.70
CA TRP A 270 15.10 -20.12 15.55
C TRP A 270 13.63 -20.04 15.18
N THR A 271 12.83 -19.46 16.06
CA THR A 271 11.39 -19.23 15.88
C THR A 271 11.14 -17.76 15.55
N VAL A 272 10.84 -17.47 14.26
CA VAL A 272 10.45 -16.14 13.83
C VAL A 272 8.97 -15.94 14.14
N PRO A 273 8.59 -15.02 15.04
CA PRO A 273 7.20 -14.81 15.41
C PRO A 273 6.39 -14.22 14.25
N LYS A 274 5.08 -14.38 14.31
CA LYS A 274 4.15 -13.91 13.26
C LYS A 274 4.27 -12.40 12.99
N GLU A 275 4.61 -11.62 14.00
CA GLU A 275 4.79 -10.17 13.94
C GLU A 275 5.97 -9.76 13.04
N HIS A 276 7.06 -10.55 13.05
CA HIS A 276 8.25 -10.34 12.24
C HIS A 276 8.12 -10.95 10.83
N SER A 277 7.19 -11.87 10.66
CA SER A 277 6.93 -12.53 9.38
C SER A 277 6.09 -11.65 8.44
N LYS A 278 6.39 -11.72 7.12
CA LYS A 278 5.62 -11.01 6.08
C LYS A 278 4.18 -11.52 5.97
N ASN A 279 3.99 -12.81 6.17
CA ASN A 279 2.71 -13.49 5.95
C ASN A 279 1.87 -13.64 7.24
N GLY A 280 2.33 -13.06 8.37
CA GLY A 280 1.65 -13.17 9.66
C GLY A 280 1.59 -14.60 10.22
N ARG A 281 2.54 -15.46 9.83
CA ARG A 281 2.70 -16.83 10.33
C ARG A 281 4.06 -17.00 10.96
N GLU A 282 4.11 -17.80 11.99
CA GLU A 282 5.35 -18.23 12.62
C GLU A 282 6.18 -19.07 11.65
N ILE A 283 7.51 -18.90 11.70
CA ILE A 283 8.44 -19.67 10.88
C ILE A 283 9.47 -20.32 11.80
N ILE A 284 9.54 -21.64 11.79
CA ILE A 284 10.46 -22.42 12.62
C ILE A 284 11.60 -22.96 11.75
N ARG A 285 12.84 -22.62 12.13
CA ARG A 285 14.07 -23.02 11.46
C ARG A 285 15.01 -23.69 12.44
N PRO A 286 15.37 -24.96 12.25
CA PRO A 286 16.41 -25.60 13.03
C PRO A 286 17.78 -24.99 12.69
N ILE A 287 18.67 -24.94 13.69
CA ILE A 287 20.00 -24.35 13.58
C ILE A 287 21.01 -25.47 13.25
N PRO A 288 21.64 -25.42 12.06
CA PRO A 288 22.61 -26.45 11.67
C PRO A 288 23.84 -26.42 12.57
N PRO A 289 24.44 -27.61 12.87
CA PRO A 289 25.53 -27.75 13.84
C PRO A 289 26.72 -26.83 13.60
N GLN A 290 27.05 -26.60 12.32
CA GLN A 290 28.25 -25.87 11.91
C GLN A 290 28.30 -24.40 12.37
N ILE A 291 27.13 -23.77 12.65
CA ILE A 291 27.06 -22.37 13.08
C ILE A 291 26.69 -22.20 14.55
N ARG A 292 26.46 -23.30 15.30
CA ARG A 292 25.99 -23.23 16.69
C ARG A 292 26.97 -22.51 17.61
N GLN A 293 28.24 -22.89 17.56
CA GLN A 293 29.27 -22.26 18.39
C GLN A 293 29.45 -20.79 18.06
N TRP A 294 29.39 -20.42 16.79
CA TRP A 294 29.44 -19.02 16.38
C TRP A 294 28.27 -18.21 16.93
N LEU A 295 27.04 -18.78 16.93
CA LEU A 295 25.87 -18.12 17.54
C LEU A 295 25.98 -17.99 19.06
N VAL A 296 26.54 -19.00 19.75
CA VAL A 296 26.81 -18.91 21.20
C VAL A 296 27.76 -17.75 21.51
N ASN A 297 28.84 -17.64 20.75
CA ASN A 297 29.82 -16.55 20.94
C ASN A 297 29.18 -15.18 20.64
N LEU A 298 28.36 -15.09 19.59
CA LEU A 298 27.67 -13.86 19.23
C LEU A 298 26.66 -13.43 20.31
N ARG A 299 25.95 -14.40 20.91
CA ARG A 299 25.02 -14.14 22.01
C ARG A 299 25.77 -13.66 23.27
N ALA A 300 26.89 -14.25 23.60
CA ALA A 300 27.70 -13.82 24.74
C ALA A 300 28.14 -12.35 24.63
N ILE A 301 28.60 -11.93 23.44
CA ILE A 301 28.92 -10.53 23.14
C ILE A 301 27.68 -9.63 23.31
N ALA A 302 26.53 -10.07 22.84
CA ALA A 302 25.30 -9.31 22.97
C ALA A 302 24.82 -9.17 24.42
N GLU A 303 25.03 -10.19 25.26
CA GLU A 303 24.76 -10.17 26.71
C GLU A 303 25.68 -9.19 27.41
N GLU A 304 26.96 -9.15 27.07
CA GLU A 304 27.94 -8.18 27.62
C GLU A 304 27.56 -6.73 27.21
N GLU A 305 27.09 -6.53 26.00
CA GLU A 305 26.64 -5.22 25.49
C GLU A 305 25.23 -4.84 25.98
N GLY A 306 24.50 -5.73 26.64
CA GLY A 306 23.13 -5.51 27.12
C GLY A 306 22.13 -5.36 25.99
N THR A 307 22.30 -6.08 24.84
CA THR A 307 21.47 -5.96 23.68
C THR A 307 20.52 -7.15 23.50
N GLU A 308 19.22 -6.86 23.33
CA GLU A 308 18.21 -7.90 23.11
C GLU A 308 18.08 -8.30 21.64
N ARG A 309 18.61 -7.49 20.71
CA ARG A 309 18.49 -7.68 19.26
C ARG A 309 19.72 -8.40 18.70
N LEU A 310 19.47 -9.25 17.70
CA LEU A 310 20.55 -9.86 16.92
C LEU A 310 21.34 -8.80 16.13
N LEU A 311 20.65 -7.80 15.57
CA LEU A 311 21.26 -6.66 14.88
C LEU A 311 20.91 -5.36 15.61
N ASN A 312 21.93 -4.60 16.01
CA ASN A 312 21.78 -3.36 16.76
C ASN A 312 21.86 -2.10 15.91
N GLY A 313 21.39 -0.97 16.49
CA GLY A 313 21.59 0.38 15.97
C GLY A 313 20.92 0.66 14.64
N GLU A 314 21.64 1.35 13.76
CA GLU A 314 21.17 1.80 12.46
C GLU A 314 20.73 0.65 11.53
N PHE A 315 21.30 -0.54 11.69
CA PHE A 315 20.99 -1.72 10.88
C PHE A 315 19.59 -2.29 11.14
N ALA A 316 18.97 -1.93 12.24
CA ALA A 316 17.56 -2.21 12.49
C ALA A 316 16.63 -1.42 11.54
N LYS A 317 17.13 -0.39 10.86
CA LYS A 317 16.35 0.39 9.88
C LYS A 317 16.34 -0.29 8.50
N GLN A 318 15.16 -0.46 7.93
CA GLN A 318 14.99 -1.10 6.61
C GLN A 318 15.79 -0.41 5.50
N THR A 319 15.86 0.91 5.51
CA THR A 319 16.57 1.70 4.50
C THR A 319 18.07 1.43 4.52
N VAL A 320 18.67 1.34 5.70
CA VAL A 320 20.11 1.08 5.85
C VAL A 320 20.44 -0.34 5.36
N MET A 321 19.73 -1.36 5.82
CA MET A 321 19.94 -2.74 5.41
C MET A 321 19.80 -2.92 3.88
N SER A 322 18.77 -2.32 3.27
CA SER A 322 18.56 -2.35 1.83
C SER A 322 19.72 -1.69 1.07
N THR A 323 20.20 -0.55 1.55
CA THR A 323 21.30 0.19 0.93
C THR A 323 22.61 -0.57 1.04
N VAL A 324 22.92 -1.12 2.21
CA VAL A 324 24.14 -1.91 2.45
C VAL A 324 24.13 -3.15 1.57
N GLY A 325 23.01 -3.89 1.55
CA GLY A 325 22.86 -5.10 0.72
C GLY A 325 23.08 -4.82 -0.76
N SER A 326 22.59 -3.69 -1.27
CA SER A 326 22.76 -3.32 -2.68
C SER A 326 24.20 -2.90 -3.05
N ARG A 327 25.10 -2.74 -2.07
CA ARG A 327 26.51 -2.36 -2.29
C ARG A 327 27.49 -3.54 -2.22
N PHE A 328 27.08 -4.67 -1.67
CA PHE A 328 27.98 -5.83 -1.48
C PHE A 328 28.58 -6.35 -2.80
N TRP A 329 27.80 -6.38 -3.88
CA TRP A 329 28.30 -6.82 -5.17
C TRP A 329 29.51 -5.98 -5.67
N ARG A 330 29.50 -4.66 -5.39
CA ARG A 330 30.64 -3.78 -5.70
C ARG A 330 31.82 -4.05 -4.79
N LYS A 331 31.54 -4.29 -3.51
CA LYS A 331 32.57 -4.57 -2.51
C LYS A 331 33.31 -5.86 -2.83
N PHE A 332 32.58 -6.87 -3.31
CA PHE A 332 33.16 -8.15 -3.73
C PHE A 332 33.65 -8.14 -5.19
N ARG A 333 33.48 -7.04 -5.91
CA ARG A 333 33.87 -6.88 -7.32
C ARG A 333 33.16 -7.85 -8.27
N HIS A 334 31.92 -8.25 -7.95
CA HIS A 334 31.13 -9.07 -8.84
C HIS A 334 30.65 -8.26 -10.06
N GLU A 335 30.61 -8.89 -11.23
CA GLU A 335 30.23 -8.23 -12.47
C GLU A 335 28.78 -7.75 -12.48
N LYS A 336 27.86 -8.59 -12.00
CA LYS A 336 26.42 -8.30 -12.01
C LYS A 336 25.91 -7.95 -10.62
N SER A 337 25.07 -6.93 -10.57
CA SER A 337 24.48 -6.48 -9.31
C SER A 337 23.54 -7.54 -8.69
N TRP A 338 23.62 -7.67 -7.38
CA TRP A 338 22.70 -8.49 -6.57
C TRP A 338 22.35 -7.76 -5.27
N CYS A 339 21.34 -8.23 -4.58
CA CYS A 339 20.92 -7.71 -3.28
C CYS A 339 20.75 -8.86 -2.27
N LEU A 340 20.61 -8.53 -1.00
CA LEU A 340 20.45 -9.55 0.07
C LEU A 340 19.33 -10.56 -0.21
N HIS A 341 18.25 -10.14 -0.87
CA HIS A 341 17.16 -11.07 -1.22
C HIS A 341 17.56 -12.12 -2.27
N ASP A 342 18.59 -11.86 -3.06
CA ASP A 342 19.07 -12.83 -4.04
C ASP A 342 19.81 -14.00 -3.35
N LEU A 343 20.40 -13.80 -2.15
CA LEU A 343 20.96 -14.88 -1.33
C LEU A 343 19.90 -15.91 -0.94
N ARG A 344 18.67 -15.47 -0.72
CA ARG A 344 17.53 -16.36 -0.47
C ARG A 344 17.17 -17.21 -1.71
N ARG A 345 17.33 -16.64 -2.91
CA ARG A 345 17.18 -17.42 -4.16
C ARG A 345 18.28 -18.43 -4.34
N VAL A 346 19.51 -18.04 -3.98
CA VAL A 346 20.66 -18.97 -3.98
C VAL A 346 20.35 -20.18 -3.10
N LEU A 347 19.92 -19.99 -1.86
CA LEU A 347 19.52 -21.08 -0.98
C LEU A 347 18.43 -21.96 -1.62
N ALA A 348 17.34 -21.34 -2.09
CA ALA A 348 16.22 -22.08 -2.67
C ALA A 348 16.62 -22.92 -3.89
N THR A 349 17.40 -22.34 -4.80
CA THR A 349 17.87 -23.03 -6.00
C THR A 349 18.77 -24.20 -5.63
N ASN A 350 19.79 -23.96 -4.81
CA ASN A 350 20.73 -25.03 -4.44
C ASN A 350 20.09 -26.17 -3.64
N LEU A 351 19.15 -25.88 -2.71
CA LEU A 351 18.44 -26.93 -1.99
C LEU A 351 17.59 -27.79 -2.93
N ASN A 352 16.93 -27.19 -3.92
CA ASN A 352 16.19 -27.94 -4.94
C ASN A 352 17.14 -28.79 -5.80
N ASP A 353 18.29 -28.24 -6.21
CA ASP A 353 19.31 -28.96 -6.98
C ASP A 353 19.93 -30.11 -6.18
N MET A 354 20.01 -29.99 -4.84
CA MET A 354 20.41 -31.06 -3.92
C MET A 354 19.30 -32.09 -3.69
N GLY A 355 18.13 -31.98 -4.33
CA GLY A 355 17.01 -32.90 -4.21
C GLY A 355 16.22 -32.79 -2.92
N VAL A 356 16.28 -31.64 -2.24
CA VAL A 356 15.42 -31.36 -1.08
C VAL A 356 13.99 -31.15 -1.55
N ASP A 357 13.05 -31.79 -0.87
CA ASP A 357 11.62 -31.66 -1.18
C ASP A 357 11.17 -30.20 -1.27
N PRO A 358 10.53 -29.75 -2.37
CA PRO A 358 10.14 -28.35 -2.56
C PRO A 358 9.30 -27.77 -1.41
N HIS A 359 8.43 -28.59 -0.79
CA HIS A 359 7.62 -28.10 0.34
C HIS A 359 8.45 -27.83 1.60
N VAL A 360 9.57 -28.56 1.81
CA VAL A 360 10.52 -28.29 2.90
C VAL A 360 11.23 -26.97 2.65
N VAL A 361 11.68 -26.74 1.40
CA VAL A 361 12.29 -25.48 0.97
C VAL A 361 11.31 -24.30 1.16
N GLU A 362 10.06 -24.44 0.70
CA GLU A 362 9.03 -23.39 0.85
C GLU A 362 8.76 -23.07 2.31
N GLN A 363 8.72 -24.08 3.20
CA GLN A 363 8.53 -23.85 4.63
C GLN A 363 9.75 -23.20 5.29
N LEU A 364 10.99 -23.58 4.94
CA LEU A 364 12.22 -22.91 5.37
C LEU A 364 12.18 -21.42 5.02
N LEU A 365 11.73 -21.13 3.82
CA LEU A 365 11.57 -19.76 3.36
C LEU A 365 10.35 -19.04 3.97
N GLY A 366 9.47 -19.70 4.70
CA GLY A 366 8.25 -19.12 5.26
C GLY A 366 7.28 -18.69 4.17
N HIS A 367 7.14 -19.48 3.10
CA HIS A 367 6.09 -19.33 2.11
C HIS A 367 4.84 -20.10 2.55
N THR A 368 3.70 -19.66 2.05
CA THR A 368 2.44 -20.39 2.22
C THR A 368 2.36 -21.46 1.15
N LEU A 369 2.19 -22.71 1.56
CA LEU A 369 1.93 -23.78 0.61
C LEU A 369 0.58 -23.54 -0.09
N PRO A 370 0.52 -23.64 -1.42
CA PRO A 370 -0.71 -23.39 -2.16
C PRO A 370 -1.74 -24.52 -1.96
N GLY A 371 -3.02 -24.18 -2.11
CA GLY A 371 -4.11 -25.15 -2.17
C GLY A 371 -4.37 -25.91 -0.86
N VAL A 372 -4.87 -27.14 -1.01
CA VAL A 372 -5.29 -28.02 0.09
C VAL A 372 -4.15 -28.35 1.06
N MET A 373 -2.91 -28.50 0.55
CA MET A 373 -1.74 -28.75 1.41
C MET A 373 -1.53 -27.68 2.46
N GLY A 374 -1.75 -26.40 2.13
CA GLY A 374 -1.59 -25.29 3.08
C GLY A 374 -2.63 -25.28 4.21
N ILE A 375 -3.75 -25.97 4.04
CA ILE A 375 -4.85 -26.04 5.01
C ILE A 375 -4.65 -27.23 5.97
N TYR A 376 -4.30 -28.39 5.47
CA TYR A 376 -4.26 -29.63 6.24
C TYR A 376 -2.88 -30.00 6.77
N ASN A 377 -1.80 -29.62 6.07
CA ASN A 377 -0.45 -29.99 6.48
C ASN A 377 0.10 -29.00 7.52
N ARG A 378 0.11 -29.41 8.78
CA ARG A 378 0.65 -28.64 9.93
C ARG A 378 2.02 -29.12 10.42
N SER A 379 2.61 -30.10 9.73
CA SER A 379 3.94 -30.60 10.09
C SER A 379 4.99 -29.49 9.92
N GLN A 380 5.91 -29.42 10.86
CA GLN A 380 7.03 -28.47 10.83
C GLN A 380 8.25 -29.00 10.09
N TYR A 381 8.29 -30.30 9.75
CA TYR A 381 9.40 -30.96 9.04
C TYR A 381 10.80 -30.64 9.60
N LEU A 382 10.94 -30.56 10.93
CA LEU A 382 12.17 -30.08 11.58
C LEU A 382 13.39 -30.91 11.19
N ALA A 383 13.28 -32.25 11.18
CA ALA A 383 14.38 -33.11 10.80
C ALA A 383 14.82 -32.90 9.32
N ALA A 384 13.87 -32.84 8.39
CA ALA A 384 14.16 -32.58 6.98
C ALA A 384 14.75 -31.19 6.74
N LYS A 385 14.25 -30.17 7.46
CA LYS A 385 14.82 -28.83 7.43
C LYS A 385 16.25 -28.79 7.98
N LEU A 386 16.53 -29.52 9.07
CA LEU A 386 17.86 -29.60 9.66
C LEU A 386 18.83 -30.28 8.69
N ASP A 387 18.45 -31.43 8.11
CA ASP A 387 19.26 -32.11 7.10
C ASP A 387 19.57 -31.17 5.92
N ALA A 388 18.55 -30.53 5.37
CA ALA A 388 18.70 -29.58 4.25
C ALA A 388 19.69 -28.45 4.57
N LEU A 389 19.55 -27.81 5.75
CA LEU A 389 20.44 -26.71 6.15
C LEU A 389 21.84 -27.20 6.47
N THR A 390 21.99 -28.41 7.04
CA THR A 390 23.30 -29.01 7.32
C THR A 390 24.04 -29.26 6.03
N ARG A 391 23.44 -29.95 5.05
CA ARG A 391 23.99 -30.18 3.71
C ARG A 391 24.34 -28.91 2.98
N TRP A 392 23.49 -27.88 3.11
CA TRP A 392 23.74 -26.57 2.54
C TRP A 392 24.98 -25.88 3.13
N VAL A 393 25.14 -25.87 4.45
CA VAL A 393 26.31 -25.26 5.10
C VAL A 393 27.57 -26.07 4.82
N ASP A 394 27.49 -27.39 4.74
CA ASP A 394 28.60 -28.23 4.30
C ASP A 394 29.05 -27.89 2.88
N TYR A 395 28.11 -27.69 1.96
CA TYR A 395 28.39 -27.22 0.61
C TYR A 395 29.09 -25.84 0.62
N LEU A 396 28.57 -24.88 1.38
CA LEU A 396 29.18 -23.55 1.50
C LEU A 396 30.64 -23.67 2.02
N ASN A 397 30.86 -24.51 3.04
CA ASN A 397 32.20 -24.74 3.59
C ASN A 397 33.13 -25.44 2.59
N SER A 398 32.61 -26.35 1.74
CA SER A 398 33.41 -26.99 0.70
C SER A 398 33.91 -26.01 -0.35
N LEU A 399 33.13 -24.99 -0.70
CA LEU A 399 33.54 -23.97 -1.67
C LEU A 399 34.78 -23.18 -1.25
N ILE A 400 35.02 -23.00 0.05
CA ILE A 400 36.17 -22.25 0.58
C ILE A 400 37.36 -23.15 0.92
N ARG A 401 37.17 -24.47 1.01
CA ARG A 401 38.26 -25.43 1.27
C ARG A 401 38.99 -25.89 0.01
N SER A 402 38.38 -25.69 -1.14
CA SER A 402 38.95 -26.17 -2.45
C SER A 402 40.15 -25.36 -2.92
N ASP A 403 40.43 -24.21 -2.30
CA ASP A 403 41.50 -23.28 -2.69
C ASP A 403 42.64 -23.22 -1.63
N ALA A 404 42.68 -24.14 -0.64
CA ALA A 404 43.76 -24.31 0.36
C ALA A 404 44.63 -25.56 0.01
#